data_abaa0b51c3fe62246e07016325df4c4a
#
_entry.id   abaa0b51c3fe62246e07016325df4c4a
#
_cell.length_a   1.000
_cell.length_b   1.000
_cell.length_c   1.000
_cell.angle_alpha   90.00
_cell.angle_beta   90.00
_cell.angle_gamma   90.00
#
_symmetry.space_group_name_H-M   'P 1'
#
loop_
_entity.id
_entity.type
_entity.pdbx_description
1 polymer ?
#
loop_
_entity_poly.entity_id
_entity_poly.type
_entity_poly.pdbx_seq_one_letter_code
_entity_poly.pdbx_strand_id
1 'polypeptide(L)'
;LTTVTFGTPLDSTLIESAAVSEYSKFFLHYNFPPFSTGEVKMMRGVGRREVGHGNLAMRSLKKMMPGGDFPYTVRVVSDILESNGSSSMATVCAGSLALMDAGVAIPKHVSGVAMGLISKGDQFAVLTDILGDEDHLGDMDFKVTGTRDGICGVQMDIKVDGLSMDVMRKALAQAKEGRLHILDAMYATIPEARNDVKPHAPRMVKL
;
A
#
# COMPACT_ATOMS: atom_id res chain seq x y z
N LEU A 1 -4.53 10.93 4.04
CA LEU A 1 -5.09 11.57 2.84
C LEU A 1 -4.38 11.03 1.61
N THR A 2 -5.13 10.56 0.60
CA THR A 2 -4.51 10.05 -0.62
C THR A 2 -5.14 10.72 -1.84
N THR A 3 -4.29 11.20 -2.75
CA THR A 3 -4.68 11.90 -3.97
C THR A 3 -4.14 11.19 -5.20
N VAL A 4 -4.86 11.28 -6.32
CA VAL A 4 -4.43 10.78 -7.63
C VAL A 4 -4.33 11.95 -8.60
N THR A 5 -3.21 12.05 -9.28
CA THR A 5 -2.94 13.07 -10.30
C THR A 5 -2.64 12.38 -11.63
N PHE A 6 -3.22 12.89 -12.71
CA PHE A 6 -2.93 12.44 -14.07
C PHE A 6 -1.94 13.37 -14.75
N GLY A 7 -0.91 12.78 -15.33
CA GLY A 7 0.05 13.43 -16.20
C GLY A 7 -0.01 12.90 -17.63
N THR A 8 0.77 13.49 -18.49
CA THR A 8 0.96 13.08 -19.89
C THR A 8 1.95 11.89 -19.99
N PRO A 9 2.07 11.21 -21.12
CA PRO A 9 3.14 10.23 -21.32
C PRO A 9 4.56 10.80 -21.15
N LEU A 10 4.75 12.11 -21.35
CA LEU A 10 6.04 12.79 -21.16
C LEU A 10 6.43 12.90 -19.68
N ASP A 11 5.48 12.78 -18.77
CA ASP A 11 5.71 12.78 -17.32
C ASP A 11 6.15 11.41 -16.80
N SER A 12 6.26 10.39 -17.68
CA SER A 12 6.80 9.08 -17.32
C SER A 12 8.27 9.17 -16.94
N THR A 13 8.67 8.35 -15.95
CA THR A 13 10.08 8.33 -15.49
C THR A 13 10.79 7.10 -16.02
N LEU A 14 12.00 7.31 -16.55
CA LEU A 14 12.91 6.23 -16.90
C LEU A 14 13.39 5.53 -15.62
N ILE A 15 13.15 4.24 -15.54
CA ILE A 15 13.68 3.37 -14.48
C ILE A 15 14.78 2.52 -15.11
N GLU A 16 16.00 2.73 -14.65
CA GLU A 16 17.15 1.94 -15.06
C GLU A 16 17.56 0.98 -13.96
N SER A 17 17.69 -0.28 -14.32
CA SER A 17 18.29 -1.33 -13.49
C SER A 17 19.40 -2.02 -14.26
N ALA A 18 20.19 -2.86 -13.61
CA ALA A 18 21.26 -3.62 -14.27
C ALA A 18 20.78 -4.49 -15.45
N ALA A 19 19.50 -4.84 -15.50
CA ALA A 19 18.94 -5.76 -16.50
C ALA A 19 17.89 -5.13 -17.41
N VAL A 20 17.25 -4.04 -17.00
CA VAL A 20 16.09 -3.46 -17.70
C VAL A 20 16.11 -1.95 -17.60
N SER A 21 15.82 -1.29 -18.72
CA SER A 21 15.52 0.13 -18.81
C SER A 21 14.09 0.29 -19.33
N GLU A 22 13.18 0.81 -18.49
CA GLU A 22 11.76 0.97 -18.84
C GLU A 22 11.20 2.32 -18.39
N TYR A 23 10.21 2.86 -19.12
CA TYR A 23 9.46 4.01 -18.68
C TYR A 23 8.29 3.60 -17.80
N SER A 24 8.28 4.08 -16.55
CA SER A 24 7.15 3.88 -15.64
C SER A 24 6.16 5.01 -15.76
N LYS A 25 4.89 4.65 -15.94
CA LYS A 25 3.75 5.57 -15.92
C LYS A 25 3.00 5.56 -14.59
N PHE A 26 3.50 4.86 -13.58
CA PHE A 26 2.87 4.76 -12.28
C PHE A 26 3.85 5.07 -11.16
N PHE A 27 3.49 6.02 -10.31
CA PHE A 27 4.28 6.47 -9.16
C PHE A 27 3.42 6.50 -7.92
N LEU A 28 4.03 6.19 -6.77
CA LEU A 28 3.42 6.39 -5.47
C LEU A 28 4.43 7.07 -4.55
N HIS A 29 4.02 8.20 -3.98
CA HIS A 29 4.75 8.93 -2.97
C HIS A 29 4.06 8.76 -1.63
N TYR A 30 4.82 8.35 -0.63
CA TYR A 30 4.38 8.15 0.74
C TYR A 30 5.09 9.18 1.62
N ASN A 31 4.32 10.06 2.22
CA ASN A 31 4.82 11.12 3.09
C ASN A 31 4.39 10.84 4.53
N PHE A 32 5.37 10.75 5.43
CA PHE A 32 5.16 10.50 6.85
C PHE A 32 5.79 11.62 7.68
N PRO A 33 5.12 12.79 7.77
CA PRO A 33 5.65 13.92 8.51
C PRO A 33 5.65 13.62 10.01
N PRO A 34 6.60 14.19 10.79
CA PRO A 34 6.73 13.91 12.23
C PRO A 34 5.45 14.18 13.03
N PHE A 35 4.68 15.18 12.66
CA PHE A 35 3.44 15.52 13.34
C PHE A 35 2.38 14.41 13.28
N SER A 36 2.46 13.47 12.32
CA SER A 36 1.52 12.35 12.21
C SER A 36 1.55 11.41 13.43
N THR A 37 2.63 11.41 14.18
CA THR A 37 2.81 10.68 15.45
C THR A 37 2.95 11.62 16.65
N GLY A 38 2.66 12.92 16.47
CA GLY A 38 2.83 13.93 17.52
C GLY A 38 4.28 14.34 17.79
N GLU A 39 5.24 13.92 16.95
CA GLU A 39 6.63 14.31 17.11
C GLU A 39 6.88 15.76 16.66
N VAL A 40 7.63 16.50 17.48
CA VAL A 40 8.17 17.82 17.12
C VAL A 40 9.57 17.65 16.58
N LYS A 41 9.69 17.61 15.26
CA LYS A 41 10.94 17.35 14.54
C LYS A 41 11.01 18.17 13.26
N MET A 42 12.21 18.63 12.91
CA MET A 42 12.43 19.29 11.63
C MET A 42 12.16 18.32 10.47
N MET A 43 11.35 18.76 9.50
CA MET A 43 11.12 18.03 8.27
C MET A 43 12.39 18.06 7.43
N ARG A 44 13.09 16.92 7.36
CA ARG A 44 14.20 16.66 6.45
C ARG A 44 13.70 15.76 5.34
N GLY A 45 14.41 15.68 4.23
CA GLY A 45 13.99 14.86 3.07
C GLY A 45 13.55 13.42 3.43
N VAL A 46 13.03 12.70 2.46
CA VAL A 46 12.42 11.37 2.62
C VAL A 46 13.37 10.38 3.27
N GLY A 47 12.94 9.75 4.36
CA GLY A 47 13.70 8.76 5.12
C GLY A 47 13.62 7.36 4.50
N ARG A 48 14.52 6.44 4.92
CA ARG A 48 14.55 5.04 4.44
C ARG A 48 13.22 4.31 4.70
N ARG A 49 12.58 4.57 5.84
CA ARG A 49 11.29 3.99 6.21
C ARG A 49 10.19 4.41 5.24
N GLU A 50 10.16 5.70 4.89
CA GLU A 50 9.19 6.24 3.93
C GLU A 50 9.38 5.63 2.54
N VAL A 51 10.63 5.50 2.08
CA VAL A 51 10.95 4.83 0.80
C VAL A 51 10.48 3.38 0.81
N GLY A 52 10.76 2.62 1.87
CA GLY A 52 10.35 1.21 2.01
C GLY A 52 8.83 1.04 2.04
N HIS A 53 8.12 1.85 2.82
CA HIS A 53 6.66 1.83 2.91
C HIS A 53 6.00 2.25 1.60
N GLY A 54 6.49 3.32 0.97
CA GLY A 54 6.02 3.76 -0.33
C GLY A 54 6.22 2.71 -1.43
N ASN A 55 7.39 2.05 -1.44
CA ASN A 55 7.68 0.98 -2.39
C ASN A 55 6.76 -0.24 -2.19
N LEU A 56 6.46 -0.64 -0.94
CA LEU A 56 5.51 -1.71 -0.66
C LEU A 56 4.12 -1.38 -1.22
N ALA A 57 3.62 -0.17 -0.96
CA ALA A 57 2.34 0.27 -1.48
C ALA A 57 2.33 0.36 -3.02
N MET A 58 3.38 0.96 -3.61
CA MET A 58 3.53 1.08 -5.06
C MET A 58 3.50 -0.29 -5.75
N ARG A 59 4.34 -1.25 -5.32
CA ARG A 59 4.42 -2.58 -5.94
C ARG A 59 3.14 -3.40 -5.75
N SER A 60 2.40 -3.15 -4.67
CA SER A 60 1.12 -3.81 -4.41
C SER A 60 0.03 -3.34 -5.38
N LEU A 61 -0.03 -2.03 -5.65
CA LEU A 61 -1.02 -1.42 -6.54
C LEU A 61 -0.62 -1.52 -8.02
N LYS A 62 0.68 -1.49 -8.35
CA LYS A 62 1.19 -1.54 -9.74
C LYS A 62 0.63 -2.72 -10.52
N LYS A 63 0.39 -3.86 -9.86
CA LYS A 63 -0.15 -5.08 -10.50
C LYS A 63 -1.60 -4.93 -10.98
N MET A 64 -2.33 -3.97 -10.44
CA MET A 64 -3.72 -3.68 -10.79
C MET A 64 -3.85 -2.53 -11.78
N MET A 65 -2.75 -1.85 -12.12
CA MET A 65 -2.81 -0.76 -13.08
C MET A 65 -3.20 -1.27 -14.47
N PRO A 66 -4.02 -0.50 -15.21
CA PRO A 66 -4.39 -0.85 -16.57
C PRO A 66 -3.15 -0.93 -17.47
N GLY A 67 -3.24 -1.75 -18.52
CA GLY A 67 -2.15 -1.97 -19.46
C GLY A 67 -1.82 -0.77 -20.35
N GLY A 68 -1.04 -1.01 -21.40
CA GLY A 68 -0.41 0.02 -22.26
C GLY A 68 -1.33 1.03 -22.92
N ASP A 69 -2.63 0.72 -23.09
CA ASP A 69 -3.63 1.61 -23.71
C ASP A 69 -4.12 2.72 -22.80
N PHE A 70 -3.79 2.66 -21.49
CA PHE A 70 -4.14 3.75 -20.57
C PHE A 70 -3.27 4.98 -20.85
N PRO A 71 -3.89 6.11 -21.26
CA PRO A 71 -3.13 7.20 -21.87
C PRO A 71 -2.35 8.06 -20.86
N TYR A 72 -2.66 7.96 -19.58
CA TYR A 72 -2.09 8.84 -18.56
C TYR A 72 -0.90 8.23 -17.82
N THR A 73 0.00 9.09 -17.40
CA THR A 73 0.90 8.82 -16.28
C THR A 73 0.15 9.08 -14.98
N VAL A 74 0.17 8.14 -14.04
CA VAL A 74 -0.59 8.20 -12.79
C VAL A 74 0.35 8.39 -11.61
N ARG A 75 0.12 9.44 -10.85
CA ARG A 75 0.82 9.70 -9.60
C ARG A 75 -0.14 9.63 -8.42
N VAL A 76 0.13 8.73 -7.49
CA VAL A 76 -0.56 8.63 -6.20
C VAL A 76 0.31 9.30 -5.14
N VAL A 77 -0.26 10.17 -4.34
CA VAL A 77 0.41 10.79 -3.18
C VAL A 77 -0.39 10.46 -1.94
N SER A 78 0.25 9.82 -0.97
CA SER A 78 -0.33 9.48 0.33
C SER A 78 0.35 10.30 1.43
N ASP A 79 -0.37 11.25 1.98
CA ASP A 79 0.05 12.08 3.11
C ASP A 79 -0.56 11.53 4.39
N ILE A 80 0.28 11.07 5.31
CA ILE A 80 -0.14 10.54 6.60
C ILE A 80 -0.32 11.70 7.56
N LEU A 81 -1.57 11.99 7.91
CA LEU A 81 -1.92 13.12 8.79
C LEU A 81 -1.91 12.72 10.27
N GLU A 82 -2.24 11.45 10.54
CA GLU A 82 -2.24 10.85 11.86
C GLU A 82 -1.97 9.36 11.74
N SER A 83 -1.21 8.77 12.65
CA SER A 83 -0.84 7.36 12.63
C SER A 83 -0.66 6.78 14.03
N ASN A 84 -1.31 5.65 14.27
CA ASN A 84 -1.05 4.77 15.40
C ASN A 84 -1.12 3.30 14.95
N GLY A 85 -0.13 2.88 14.18
CA GLY A 85 -0.07 1.57 13.53
C GLY A 85 -0.01 1.73 12.01
N SER A 86 -0.07 0.67 11.30
CA SER A 86 0.28 0.45 9.89
C SER A 86 -0.23 1.47 8.85
N SER A 87 0.33 2.67 8.85
CA SER A 87 0.05 3.72 7.86
C SER A 87 0.37 3.31 6.42
N SER A 88 1.32 2.39 6.22
CA SER A 88 1.60 1.82 4.89
C SER A 88 0.45 0.96 4.36
N MET A 89 -0.23 0.20 5.23
CA MET A 89 -1.40 -0.59 4.82
C MET A 89 -2.62 0.30 4.59
N ALA A 90 -2.79 1.33 5.39
CA ALA A 90 -3.76 2.40 5.12
C ALA A 90 -3.52 3.06 3.75
N THR A 91 -2.24 3.29 3.38
CA THR A 91 -1.87 3.83 2.06
C THR A 91 -2.26 2.89 0.91
N VAL A 92 -2.09 1.58 1.07
CA VAL A 92 -2.53 0.60 0.06
C VAL A 92 -4.05 0.67 -0.15
N CYS A 93 -4.82 0.64 0.94
CA CYS A 93 -6.28 0.71 0.88
C CYS A 93 -6.77 2.04 0.29
N ALA A 94 -6.26 3.16 0.80
CA ALA A 94 -6.63 4.50 0.33
C ALA A 94 -6.20 4.74 -1.13
N GLY A 95 -5.01 4.25 -1.53
CA GLY A 95 -4.55 4.30 -2.91
C GLY A 95 -5.44 3.51 -3.87
N SER A 96 -5.89 2.33 -3.47
CA SER A 96 -6.83 1.51 -4.24
C SER A 96 -8.18 2.23 -4.42
N LEU A 97 -8.74 2.79 -3.34
CA LEU A 97 -9.99 3.57 -3.38
C LEU A 97 -9.83 4.82 -4.26
N ALA A 98 -8.74 5.57 -4.07
CA ALA A 98 -8.48 6.80 -4.82
C ALA A 98 -8.29 6.54 -6.33
N LEU A 99 -7.65 5.45 -6.72
CA LEU A 99 -7.51 5.05 -8.12
C LEU A 99 -8.87 4.76 -8.76
N MET A 100 -9.74 3.98 -8.09
CA MET A 100 -11.09 3.73 -8.59
C MET A 100 -11.94 5.01 -8.65
N ASP A 101 -11.86 5.87 -7.63
CA ASP A 101 -12.59 7.15 -7.62
C ASP A 101 -12.09 8.12 -8.68
N ALA A 102 -10.83 8.08 -9.05
CA ALA A 102 -10.26 8.88 -10.13
C ALA A 102 -10.66 8.40 -11.54
N GLY A 103 -11.25 7.21 -11.68
CA GLY A 103 -11.59 6.61 -12.96
C GLY A 103 -10.45 5.79 -13.59
N VAL A 104 -9.47 5.37 -12.80
CA VAL A 104 -8.49 4.40 -13.26
C VAL A 104 -9.12 3.01 -13.19
N ALA A 105 -9.23 2.35 -14.34
CA ALA A 105 -9.90 1.05 -14.48
C ALA A 105 -9.07 -0.09 -13.88
N ILE A 106 -8.77 -0.02 -12.59
CA ILE A 106 -8.18 -1.16 -11.87
C ILE A 106 -9.25 -2.23 -11.70
N PRO A 107 -8.94 -3.52 -11.99
CA PRO A 107 -9.96 -4.58 -12.02
C PRO A 107 -10.46 -4.99 -10.64
N LYS A 108 -9.66 -4.78 -9.60
CA LYS A 108 -9.96 -5.23 -8.23
C LYS A 108 -9.32 -4.31 -7.21
N HIS A 109 -9.97 -4.14 -6.06
CA HIS A 109 -9.34 -3.53 -4.90
C HIS A 109 -8.19 -4.36 -4.36
N VAL A 110 -7.17 -3.66 -3.88
CA VAL A 110 -6.08 -4.22 -3.07
C VAL A 110 -6.20 -3.67 -1.66
N SER A 111 -6.35 -4.55 -0.68
CA SER A 111 -6.25 -4.20 0.73
C SER A 111 -4.89 -4.60 1.30
N GLY A 112 -4.61 -4.16 2.51
CA GLY A 112 -3.43 -4.57 3.26
C GLY A 112 -3.73 -4.62 4.75
N VAL A 113 -3.05 -5.50 5.45
CA VAL A 113 -3.11 -5.63 6.91
C VAL A 113 -1.72 -5.88 7.47
N ALA A 114 -1.42 -5.32 8.65
CA ALA A 114 -0.21 -5.58 9.40
C ALA A 114 -0.51 -6.56 10.52
N MET A 115 0.22 -7.66 10.53
CA MET A 115 0.16 -8.71 11.55
C MET A 115 1.33 -8.55 12.51
N GLY A 116 1.08 -8.82 13.78
CA GLY A 116 2.11 -8.89 14.81
C GLY A 116 2.25 -10.30 15.37
N LEU A 117 3.32 -10.50 16.10
CA LEU A 117 3.57 -11.71 16.87
C LEU A 117 4.03 -11.32 18.27
N ILE A 118 3.49 -11.99 19.27
CA ILE A 118 4.02 -11.98 20.62
C ILE A 118 4.27 -13.44 21.00
N SER A 119 5.48 -13.74 21.47
CA SER A 119 5.86 -15.07 21.91
C SER A 119 6.46 -15.08 23.30
N LYS A 120 6.23 -16.19 24.04
CA LYS A 120 6.84 -16.43 25.34
C LYS A 120 7.09 -17.93 25.50
N GLY A 121 8.34 -18.36 25.38
CA GLY A 121 8.69 -19.78 25.32
C GLY A 121 8.00 -20.43 24.10
N ASP A 122 7.28 -21.52 24.34
CA ASP A 122 6.55 -22.27 23.30
C ASP A 122 5.17 -21.69 22.96
N GLN A 123 4.71 -20.68 23.71
CA GLN A 123 3.43 -20.03 23.47
C GLN A 123 3.59 -18.83 22.53
N PHE A 124 2.64 -18.66 21.61
CA PHE A 124 2.59 -17.51 20.73
C PHE A 124 1.17 -17.05 20.43
N ALA A 125 1.03 -15.76 20.18
CA ALA A 125 -0.19 -15.12 19.71
C ALA A 125 0.11 -14.31 18.45
N VAL A 126 -0.69 -14.50 17.41
CA VAL A 126 -0.66 -13.65 16.20
C VAL A 126 -1.72 -12.58 16.37
N LEU A 127 -1.31 -11.32 16.18
CA LEU A 127 -2.16 -10.14 16.26
C LEU A 127 -2.52 -9.66 14.87
N THR A 128 -3.75 -9.16 14.68
CA THR A 128 -4.24 -8.60 13.40
C THR A 128 -4.42 -7.11 13.54
N ASP A 129 -3.95 -6.34 12.54
CA ASP A 129 -4.06 -4.88 12.46
C ASP A 129 -3.43 -4.19 13.68
N ILE A 130 -2.13 -4.39 13.82
CA ILE A 130 -1.36 -4.00 15.00
C ILE A 130 -1.24 -2.48 15.16
N LEU A 131 -1.29 -2.04 16.42
CA LEU A 131 -0.99 -0.68 16.85
C LEU A 131 0.52 -0.40 16.85
N GLY A 132 0.90 0.86 16.98
CA GLY A 132 2.32 1.26 17.04
C GLY A 132 3.11 0.61 18.17
N ASP A 133 2.52 0.47 19.35
CA ASP A 133 3.16 -0.20 20.49
C ASP A 133 3.30 -1.71 20.25
N GLU A 134 2.34 -2.34 19.59
CA GLU A 134 2.38 -3.76 19.25
C GLU A 134 3.43 -4.04 18.14
N ASP A 135 3.63 -3.10 17.21
CA ASP A 135 4.76 -3.14 16.27
C ASP A 135 6.09 -3.00 17.00
N HIS A 136 6.20 -2.04 17.93
CA HIS A 136 7.47 -1.76 18.60
C HIS A 136 7.89 -2.87 19.56
N LEU A 137 6.97 -3.40 20.34
CA LEU A 137 7.22 -4.40 21.38
C LEU A 137 7.08 -5.85 20.92
N GLY A 138 6.44 -6.07 19.77
CA GLY A 138 6.21 -7.40 19.22
C GLY A 138 7.45 -8.03 18.59
N ASP A 139 7.38 -9.33 18.37
CA ASP A 139 8.46 -10.17 17.83
C ASP A 139 8.51 -10.19 16.30
N MET A 140 7.43 -9.76 15.65
CA MET A 140 7.30 -9.70 14.19
C MET A 140 6.37 -8.56 13.77
N ASP A 141 6.73 -7.85 12.69
CA ASP A 141 5.86 -7.01 11.87
C ASP A 141 5.72 -7.65 10.49
N PHE A 142 4.53 -8.13 10.14
CA PHE A 142 4.27 -8.87 8.92
C PHE A 142 3.13 -8.25 8.12
N LYS A 143 3.47 -7.54 7.07
CA LYS A 143 2.51 -6.84 6.21
C LYS A 143 2.16 -7.69 5.00
N VAL A 144 0.87 -7.89 4.78
CA VAL A 144 0.34 -8.67 3.66
C VAL A 144 -0.68 -7.84 2.90
N THR A 145 -0.45 -7.64 1.60
CA THR A 145 -1.37 -6.95 0.70
C THR A 145 -1.93 -7.89 -0.35
N GLY A 146 -3.15 -7.65 -0.81
CA GLY A 146 -3.74 -8.46 -1.87
C GLY A 146 -5.20 -8.18 -2.16
N THR A 147 -5.68 -8.87 -3.18
CA THR A 147 -7.09 -8.92 -3.59
C THR A 147 -7.81 -10.06 -2.88
N ARG A 148 -9.08 -10.30 -3.24
CA ARG A 148 -9.81 -11.52 -2.78
C ARG A 148 -9.16 -12.81 -3.26
N ASP A 149 -8.49 -12.79 -4.42
CA ASP A 149 -7.99 -13.99 -5.10
C ASP A 149 -6.55 -14.33 -4.73
N GLY A 150 -5.75 -13.34 -4.29
CA GLY A 150 -4.35 -13.61 -4.00
C GLY A 150 -3.59 -12.45 -3.37
N ILE A 151 -2.32 -12.72 -3.08
CA ILE A 151 -1.38 -11.80 -2.46
C ILE A 151 -0.68 -10.97 -3.54
N CYS A 152 -0.62 -9.65 -3.37
CA CYS A 152 0.08 -8.72 -4.24
C CYS A 152 1.46 -8.33 -3.71
N GLY A 153 1.61 -8.24 -2.40
CA GLY A 153 2.87 -7.87 -1.77
C GLY A 153 2.98 -8.36 -0.34
N VAL A 154 4.20 -8.58 0.08
CA VAL A 154 4.54 -9.01 1.44
C VAL A 154 5.77 -8.25 1.89
N GLN A 155 5.79 -7.84 3.14
CA GLN A 155 6.96 -7.35 3.85
C GLN A 155 6.95 -7.93 5.26
N MET A 156 8.09 -8.44 5.70
CA MET A 156 8.24 -9.00 7.04
C MET A 156 9.50 -8.42 7.69
N ASP A 157 9.36 -8.03 8.93
CA ASP A 157 10.45 -7.72 9.84
C ASP A 157 10.35 -8.64 11.05
N ILE A 158 11.42 -9.39 11.34
CA ILE A 158 11.48 -10.38 12.41
C ILE A 158 12.52 -9.90 13.45
N LYS A 159 12.13 -9.87 14.71
CA LYS A 159 12.95 -9.43 15.83
C LYS A 159 13.42 -10.59 16.72
N VAL A 160 13.16 -11.83 16.29
CA VAL A 160 13.55 -13.09 16.96
C VAL A 160 14.40 -13.95 16.02
N ASP A 161 15.09 -14.96 16.55
CA ASP A 161 16.05 -15.80 15.79
C ASP A 161 15.39 -16.75 14.77
N GLY A 162 14.14 -16.57 14.46
CA GLY A 162 13.41 -17.34 13.46
C GLY A 162 11.95 -17.57 13.83
N LEU A 163 11.15 -17.99 12.83
CA LEU A 163 9.75 -18.31 12.99
C LEU A 163 9.49 -19.76 12.60
N SER A 164 8.66 -20.46 13.39
CA SER A 164 8.19 -21.78 12.99
C SER A 164 7.23 -21.68 11.80
N MET A 165 7.14 -22.75 11.01
CA MET A 165 6.22 -22.83 9.89
C MET A 165 4.75 -22.77 10.35
N ASP A 166 4.45 -23.16 11.57
CA ASP A 166 3.09 -23.11 12.13
C ASP A 166 2.69 -21.66 12.47
N VAL A 167 3.60 -20.87 13.04
CA VAL A 167 3.40 -19.43 13.22
C VAL A 167 3.14 -18.75 11.87
N MET A 168 3.95 -19.07 10.85
CA MET A 168 3.80 -18.50 9.52
C MET A 168 2.47 -18.85 8.86
N ARG A 169 2.05 -20.12 8.92
CA ARG A 169 0.76 -20.57 8.40
C ARG A 169 -0.40 -19.85 9.09
N LYS A 170 -0.34 -19.74 10.41
CA LYS A 170 -1.37 -19.04 11.20
C LYS A 170 -1.41 -17.55 10.85
N ALA A 171 -0.25 -16.89 10.75
CA ALA A 171 -0.17 -15.47 10.40
C ALA A 171 -0.75 -15.20 9.00
N LEU A 172 -0.43 -16.04 8.00
CA LEU A 172 -0.98 -15.90 6.64
C LEU A 172 -2.49 -16.16 6.58
N ALA A 173 -2.99 -17.16 7.29
CA ALA A 173 -4.42 -17.44 7.35
C ALA A 173 -5.19 -16.27 7.98
N GLN A 174 -4.72 -15.78 9.12
CA GLN A 174 -5.33 -14.67 9.85
C GLN A 174 -5.20 -13.33 9.04
N ALA A 175 -4.08 -13.11 8.36
CA ALA A 175 -3.91 -11.98 7.44
C ALA A 175 -4.90 -12.03 6.27
N LYS A 176 -5.24 -13.22 5.76
CA LYS A 176 -6.26 -13.38 4.73
C LYS A 176 -7.64 -12.93 5.24
N GLU A 177 -8.03 -13.36 6.44
CA GLU A 177 -9.30 -12.97 7.07
C GLU A 177 -9.37 -11.45 7.27
N GLY A 178 -8.32 -10.85 7.85
CA GLY A 178 -8.24 -9.40 8.04
C GLY A 178 -8.33 -8.62 6.72
N ARG A 179 -7.61 -9.05 5.67
CA ARG A 179 -7.69 -8.42 4.34
C ARG A 179 -9.07 -8.52 3.71
N LEU A 180 -9.74 -9.68 3.83
CA LEU A 180 -11.08 -9.86 3.29
C LEU A 180 -12.09 -8.96 3.98
N HIS A 181 -12.01 -8.84 5.31
CA HIS A 181 -12.84 -7.91 6.08
C HIS A 181 -12.66 -6.45 5.61
N ILE A 182 -11.41 -6.01 5.43
CA ILE A 182 -11.11 -4.67 4.92
C ILE A 182 -11.65 -4.49 3.49
N LEU A 183 -11.47 -5.49 2.62
CA LEU A 183 -12.01 -5.46 1.25
C LEU A 183 -13.52 -5.32 1.22
N ASP A 184 -14.26 -5.96 2.14
CA ASP A 184 -15.71 -5.82 2.23
C ASP A 184 -16.11 -4.36 2.48
N ALA A 185 -15.44 -3.66 3.40
CA ALA A 185 -15.66 -2.25 3.65
C ALA A 185 -15.28 -1.36 2.44
N MET A 186 -14.18 -1.69 1.75
CA MET A 186 -13.75 -0.97 0.55
C MET A 186 -14.76 -1.12 -0.60
N TYR A 187 -15.23 -2.34 -0.86
CA TYR A 187 -16.26 -2.60 -1.88
C TYR A 187 -17.63 -2.00 -1.52
N ALA A 188 -17.96 -1.89 -0.25
CA ALA A 188 -19.17 -1.17 0.19
C ALA A 188 -19.09 0.34 -0.08
N THR A 189 -17.88 0.89 -0.10
CA THR A 189 -17.63 2.32 -0.36
C THR A 189 -17.56 2.63 -1.86
N ILE A 190 -16.77 1.86 -2.61
CA ILE A 190 -16.61 1.98 -4.07
C ILE A 190 -16.59 0.55 -4.64
N PRO A 191 -17.70 0.05 -5.19
CA PRO A 191 -17.79 -1.33 -5.68
C PRO A 191 -16.99 -1.57 -6.96
N GLU A 192 -16.82 -0.55 -7.80
CA GLU A 192 -16.12 -0.60 -9.09
C GLU A 192 -15.49 0.75 -9.43
N ALA A 193 -14.50 0.73 -10.32
CA ALA A 193 -13.89 1.95 -10.81
C ALA A 193 -14.95 2.82 -11.54
N ARG A 194 -14.85 4.14 -11.39
CA ARG A 194 -15.70 5.06 -12.15
C ARG A 194 -15.45 4.89 -13.66
N ASN A 195 -16.49 5.02 -14.45
CA ASN A 195 -16.44 4.79 -15.90
C ASN A 195 -15.60 5.83 -16.65
N ASP A 196 -15.34 6.99 -16.06
CA ASP A 196 -14.55 8.07 -16.67
C ASP A 196 -13.77 8.85 -15.61
N VAL A 197 -12.75 9.55 -16.04
CA VAL A 197 -11.98 10.47 -15.20
C VAL A 197 -12.86 11.65 -14.74
N LYS A 198 -12.51 12.23 -13.60
CA LYS A 198 -13.27 13.38 -13.04
C LYS A 198 -13.33 14.55 -14.03
N PRO A 199 -14.37 15.39 -13.99
CA PRO A 199 -14.54 16.52 -14.92
C PRO A 199 -13.38 17.53 -14.94
N HIS A 200 -12.70 17.68 -13.81
CA HIS A 200 -11.55 18.58 -13.66
C HIS A 200 -10.21 17.93 -14.05
N ALA A 201 -10.19 16.62 -14.32
CA ALA A 201 -8.97 15.93 -14.74
C ALA A 201 -8.60 16.33 -16.19
N PRO A 202 -7.29 16.36 -16.52
CA PRO A 202 -6.86 16.60 -17.88
C PRO A 202 -7.38 15.51 -18.81
N ARG A 203 -7.81 15.90 -20.01
CA ARG A 203 -8.27 14.96 -21.03
C ARG A 203 -7.34 14.95 -22.22
N MET A 204 -6.96 13.76 -22.67
CA MET A 204 -6.22 13.60 -23.91
C MET A 204 -7.20 13.43 -25.07
N VAL A 205 -7.02 14.26 -26.09
CA VAL A 205 -7.77 14.18 -27.35
C VAL A 205 -6.77 13.76 -28.42
N LYS A 206 -7.09 12.70 -29.14
CA LYS A 206 -6.33 12.29 -30.32
C LYS A 206 -6.87 13.07 -31.52
N LEU A 207 -6.02 13.90 -32.11
CA LEU A 207 -6.32 14.64 -33.35
C LEU A 207 -6.05 13.77 -34.56
#